data_9d3213840130e953f06b2907fbb1df94
#
_entry.id   9d3213840130e953f06b2907fbb1df94
#
_cell.length_a   1.000
_cell.length_b   1.000
_cell.length_c   1.000
_cell.angle_alpha   90.00
_cell.angle_beta   90.00
_cell.angle_gamma   90.00
#
_symmetry.space_group_name_H-M   'P 1'
#
loop_
_entity.id
_entity.type
_entity.pdbx_description
1 polymer ?
#
loop_
_entity_poly.entity_id
_entity_poly.type
_entity_poly.pdbx_seq_one_letter_code
_entity_poly.pdbx_strand_id
1 'polypeptide(L)'
;MTDMKTRIILLAAAAMMAASCAQTQEGKSTEPELTHYDFVPTPVESFETRRPAPQDRKFTSEAVEKKIEEVKGLLKNDRLRWMFENCFPNTLDTTVNFSEDENGNPDTFVITGDIFAMWLRDSGAQVWPYLQLMDGDDHLRAMIEGTIRRQFKCLTIDPYANAFNFGPTGGEWQNDGTDMNLNDHERKWEIDSQCYPIRLAYEYWKKSGDESVFDGTWIAAMDNILKVLHEQQRKDGRGSYRFTRVTSAQYDTKSNGGYGNPVKPCGLIVSSFRPSDDATVMDYLIPSNFFAVTSLRKAAEILETVNKDTERAAACRALADEVHEALMANAIVEHPKYGKIYAFECDGFGNHLMMDDANVPSLLAMAYLGDVPADDPIYRNTRRFVLSEDNPYFFKGKAGEGIGGPHIGVPYIWPMSIMMRAFTSSSDAEIKWCIEMLMCTDAGTGFMHESFHKNDASHFTRSWFAWQNTLFGELICKIISDGKLDLLNSIEI
;
A
#
# COMPACT_ATOMS: atom_id res chain seq x y z
N MET A 1 10.90 45.86 -57.14
CA MET A 1 10.48 46.47 -55.86
C MET A 1 9.22 45.81 -55.25
N THR A 2 8.71 44.73 -55.85
CA THR A 2 7.48 44.04 -55.42
C THR A 2 7.71 42.78 -54.56
N ASP A 3 8.97 42.34 -54.45
CA ASP A 3 9.30 41.05 -53.80
C ASP A 3 9.64 41.18 -52.28
N MET A 4 9.99 42.39 -51.85
CA MET A 4 10.39 42.63 -50.45
C MET A 4 9.23 42.91 -49.52
N LYS A 5 8.13 43.47 -50.04
CA LYS A 5 6.91 43.73 -49.24
C LYS A 5 6.10 42.45 -48.97
N THR A 6 6.09 41.50 -49.90
CA THR A 6 5.40 40.22 -49.77
C THR A 6 6.10 39.31 -48.80
N ARG A 7 7.43 39.32 -48.71
CA ARG A 7 8.22 38.54 -47.72
C ARG A 7 8.06 39.06 -46.29
N ILE A 8 7.89 40.37 -46.10
CA ILE A 8 7.68 41.00 -44.78
C ILE A 8 6.29 40.67 -44.27
N ILE A 9 5.27 40.60 -45.11
CA ILE A 9 3.88 40.25 -44.71
C ILE A 9 3.79 38.75 -44.38
N LEU A 10 4.48 37.87 -45.08
CA LEU A 10 4.53 36.44 -44.78
C LEU A 10 5.29 36.14 -43.48
N LEU A 11 6.38 36.86 -43.18
CA LEU A 11 7.10 36.74 -41.91
C LEU A 11 6.29 37.30 -40.72
N ALA A 12 5.52 38.36 -40.89
CA ALA A 12 4.65 38.90 -39.85
C ALA A 12 3.46 37.98 -39.60
N ALA A 13 2.89 37.32 -40.60
CA ALA A 13 1.80 36.34 -40.43
C ALA A 13 2.30 35.04 -39.77
N ALA A 14 3.55 34.57 -40.08
CA ALA A 14 4.17 33.42 -39.42
C ALA A 14 4.52 33.72 -37.94
N ALA A 15 4.95 34.95 -37.63
CA ALA A 15 5.23 35.37 -36.26
C ALA A 15 3.91 35.55 -35.43
N MET A 16 2.82 35.99 -36.05
CA MET A 16 1.51 36.03 -35.35
C MET A 16 0.87 34.67 -35.17
N MET A 17 1.06 33.70 -36.07
CA MET A 17 0.63 32.32 -35.85
C MET A 17 1.48 31.58 -34.81
N ALA A 18 2.78 31.87 -34.72
CA ALA A 18 3.65 31.32 -33.66
C ALA A 18 3.33 31.95 -32.29
N ALA A 19 2.94 33.23 -32.24
CA ALA A 19 2.54 33.88 -31.02
C ALA A 19 1.10 33.48 -30.57
N SER A 20 0.24 33.01 -31.47
CA SER A 20 -1.11 32.53 -31.17
C SER A 20 -1.12 31.07 -30.67
N CYS A 21 -0.07 30.29 -30.93
CA CYS A 21 0.13 28.94 -30.35
C CYS A 21 0.87 28.96 -29.01
N ALA A 22 1.38 30.11 -28.56
CA ALA A 22 2.03 30.30 -27.27
C ALA A 22 1.10 30.93 -26.21
N GLN A 23 -0.19 31.07 -26.51
CA GLN A 23 -1.16 31.52 -25.52
C GLN A 23 -1.91 30.38 -24.89
N THR A 24 -1.67 30.29 -23.56
CA THR A 24 -2.51 29.68 -22.53
C THR A 24 -2.54 28.17 -22.43
N GLN A 25 -1.46 27.61 -21.91
CA GLN A 25 -1.66 26.72 -20.78
C GLN A 25 -1.48 27.52 -19.48
N GLU A 26 -2.39 28.48 -19.25
CA GLU A 26 -2.59 29.01 -17.92
C GLU A 26 -3.23 27.90 -17.07
N GLY A 27 -2.46 27.43 -16.06
CA GLY A 27 -2.97 27.04 -14.77
C GLY A 27 -4.25 26.20 -14.70
N LYS A 28 -4.31 25.01 -15.34
CA LYS A 28 -5.20 23.99 -14.79
C LYS A 28 -4.61 23.59 -13.45
N SER A 29 -5.39 23.73 -12.37
CA SER A 29 -5.07 23.24 -11.05
C SER A 29 -4.37 21.88 -11.17
N THR A 30 -3.20 21.72 -10.51
CA THR A 30 -2.46 20.47 -10.48
C THR A 30 -3.10 19.44 -9.55
N GLU A 31 -4.12 19.83 -8.80
CA GLU A 31 -4.87 19.00 -7.87
C GLU A 31 -6.16 18.44 -8.53
N PRO A 32 -6.60 17.24 -8.14
CA PRO A 32 -7.90 16.70 -8.54
C PRO A 32 -9.05 17.63 -8.10
N GLU A 33 -10.06 17.78 -8.95
CA GLU A 33 -11.26 18.52 -8.58
C GLU A 33 -12.03 17.78 -7.48
N LEU A 34 -12.39 18.47 -6.40
CA LEU A 34 -13.17 17.92 -5.31
C LEU A 34 -14.65 17.93 -5.68
N THR A 35 -15.29 16.77 -5.64
CA THR A 35 -16.73 16.66 -5.79
C THR A 35 -17.42 17.25 -4.56
N HIS A 36 -18.45 18.02 -4.78
CA HIS A 36 -19.30 18.47 -3.68
C HIS A 36 -20.18 17.31 -3.18
N TYR A 37 -20.08 17.01 -1.88
CA TYR A 37 -20.95 16.10 -1.16
C TYR A 37 -21.60 16.82 0.01
N ASP A 38 -22.89 16.55 0.23
CA ASP A 38 -23.57 16.88 1.49
C ASP A 38 -23.17 15.79 2.50
N PHE A 39 -22.06 16.00 3.22
CA PHE A 39 -21.55 15.05 4.19
C PHE A 39 -22.49 14.88 5.38
N VAL A 40 -23.22 13.77 5.41
CA VAL A 40 -24.17 13.42 6.49
C VAL A 40 -23.79 12.03 7.03
N PRO A 41 -23.13 11.96 8.19
CA PRO A 41 -22.77 10.68 8.79
C PRO A 41 -24.00 9.86 9.17
N THR A 42 -23.89 8.54 9.12
CA THR A 42 -24.91 7.65 9.66
C THR A 42 -25.13 7.96 11.15
N PRO A 43 -26.37 8.28 11.59
CA PRO A 43 -26.65 8.58 12.99
C PRO A 43 -26.30 7.39 13.90
N VAL A 44 -25.77 7.68 15.08
CA VAL A 44 -25.49 6.70 16.14
C VAL A 44 -26.17 7.16 17.45
N GLU A 45 -26.56 6.19 18.27
CA GLU A 45 -27.23 6.49 19.56
C GLU A 45 -26.27 7.08 20.59
N SER A 46 -25.01 6.63 20.58
CA SER A 46 -23.95 7.11 21.46
C SER A 46 -22.58 6.93 20.84
N PHE A 47 -21.59 7.68 21.35
CA PHE A 47 -20.17 7.53 21.02
C PHE A 47 -19.42 6.71 22.09
N GLU A 48 -20.08 5.69 22.62
CA GLU A 48 -19.41 4.72 23.51
C GLU A 48 -18.39 3.90 22.73
N THR A 49 -17.26 3.60 23.39
CA THR A 49 -16.20 2.78 22.78
C THR A 49 -16.72 1.42 22.34
N ARG A 50 -16.31 0.97 21.17
CA ARG A 50 -16.59 -0.36 20.63
C ARG A 50 -15.40 -1.31 20.70
N ARG A 51 -14.36 -0.90 21.38
CA ARG A 51 -13.20 -1.74 21.66
C ARG A 51 -13.60 -2.92 22.53
N PRO A 52 -12.93 -4.08 22.43
CA PRO A 52 -13.08 -5.17 23.40
C PRO A 52 -12.85 -4.67 24.83
N ALA A 53 -13.51 -5.30 25.79
CA ALA A 53 -13.24 -5.00 27.19
C ALA A 53 -11.74 -5.24 27.49
N PRO A 54 -11.13 -4.49 28.43
CA PRO A 54 -9.67 -4.53 28.63
C PRO A 54 -9.09 -5.95 28.82
N GLN A 55 -9.80 -6.84 29.48
CA GLN A 55 -9.39 -8.23 29.69
C GLN A 55 -9.50 -9.12 28.45
N ASP A 56 -10.24 -8.69 27.42
CA ASP A 56 -10.46 -9.44 26.18
C ASP A 56 -9.56 -8.95 25.04
N ARG A 57 -8.77 -7.89 25.27
CA ARG A 57 -7.79 -7.38 24.31
C ARG A 57 -6.62 -8.34 24.15
N LYS A 58 -6.19 -8.54 22.93
CA LYS A 58 -5.08 -9.45 22.61
C LYS A 58 -3.73 -8.92 23.08
N PHE A 59 -3.54 -7.61 22.97
CA PHE A 59 -2.31 -6.93 23.36
C PHE A 59 -2.65 -5.52 23.87
N THR A 60 -1.94 -5.05 24.88
CA THR A 60 -2.08 -3.71 25.45
C THR A 60 -0.74 -3.02 25.52
N SER A 61 -0.69 -1.74 25.17
CA SER A 61 0.48 -0.88 25.25
C SER A 61 0.12 0.40 25.99
N GLU A 62 0.88 0.73 27.02
CA GLU A 62 0.68 1.97 27.79
C GLU A 62 0.90 3.21 26.91
N ALA A 63 1.88 3.16 26.00
CA ALA A 63 2.14 4.26 25.08
C ALA A 63 0.99 4.48 24.10
N VAL A 64 0.36 3.40 23.61
CA VAL A 64 -0.81 3.49 22.71
C VAL A 64 -2.04 4.01 23.45
N GLU A 65 -2.33 3.52 24.66
CA GLU A 65 -3.45 4.02 25.46
C GLU A 65 -3.26 5.52 25.78
N LYS A 66 -2.06 5.93 26.17
CA LYS A 66 -1.74 7.33 26.39
C LYS A 66 -1.94 8.19 25.13
N LYS A 67 -1.51 7.67 23.95
CA LYS A 67 -1.71 8.37 22.67
C LYS A 67 -3.21 8.51 22.33
N ILE A 68 -4.01 7.51 22.62
CA ILE A 68 -5.47 7.58 22.41
C ILE A 68 -6.06 8.72 23.25
N GLU A 69 -5.74 8.80 24.54
CA GLU A 69 -6.27 9.85 25.42
C GLU A 69 -5.75 11.24 25.02
N GLU A 70 -4.47 11.34 24.61
CA GLU A 70 -3.90 12.58 24.09
C GLU A 70 -4.70 13.09 22.88
N VAL A 71 -4.89 12.24 21.85
CA VAL A 71 -5.57 12.62 20.60
C VAL A 71 -7.05 12.93 20.86
N LYS A 72 -7.73 12.15 21.71
CA LYS A 72 -9.12 12.42 22.13
C LYS A 72 -9.24 13.80 22.81
N GLY A 73 -8.24 14.17 23.62
CA GLY A 73 -8.20 15.49 24.27
C GLY A 73 -7.97 16.66 23.29
N LEU A 74 -7.34 16.42 22.14
CA LEU A 74 -7.06 17.43 21.12
C LEU A 74 -8.22 17.65 20.13
N LEU A 75 -8.95 16.57 19.80
CA LEU A 75 -10.03 16.61 18.82
C LEU A 75 -11.30 17.20 19.43
N LYS A 76 -12.01 18.07 18.71
CA LYS A 76 -13.29 18.68 19.11
C LYS A 76 -14.50 17.88 18.65
N ASN A 77 -14.42 17.23 17.49
CA ASN A 77 -15.51 16.47 16.90
C ASN A 77 -15.67 15.12 17.62
N ASP A 78 -16.84 14.86 18.23
CA ASP A 78 -17.09 13.66 19.03
C ASP A 78 -17.06 12.37 18.22
N ARG A 79 -17.56 12.42 16.96
CA ARG A 79 -17.52 11.26 16.07
C ARG A 79 -16.08 10.91 15.67
N LEU A 80 -15.26 11.90 15.32
CA LEU A 80 -13.87 11.67 14.96
C LEU A 80 -13.06 11.11 16.15
N ARG A 81 -13.31 11.60 17.37
CA ARG A 81 -12.73 11.04 18.59
C ARG A 81 -13.08 9.56 18.77
N TRP A 82 -14.35 9.25 18.63
CA TRP A 82 -14.87 7.89 18.76
C TRP A 82 -14.31 6.95 17.70
N MET A 83 -14.26 7.36 16.44
CA MET A 83 -13.68 6.57 15.36
C MET A 83 -12.18 6.34 15.59
N PHE A 84 -11.43 7.38 15.99
CA PHE A 84 -10.02 7.23 16.32
C PHE A 84 -9.78 6.25 17.46
N GLU A 85 -10.53 6.35 18.54
CA GLU A 85 -10.45 5.44 19.71
C GLU A 85 -10.70 3.98 19.33
N ASN A 86 -11.63 3.72 18.42
CA ASN A 86 -11.94 2.36 17.97
C ASN A 86 -10.93 1.84 16.93
N CYS A 87 -10.56 2.67 15.98
CA CYS A 87 -9.74 2.27 14.84
C CYS A 87 -8.25 2.15 15.19
N PHE A 88 -7.67 3.15 15.86
CA PHE A 88 -6.23 3.20 16.09
C PHE A 88 -5.67 1.96 16.81
N PRO A 89 -6.26 1.47 17.91
CA PRO A 89 -5.77 0.29 18.61
C PRO A 89 -6.27 -1.04 18.05
N ASN A 90 -7.08 -1.06 16.98
CA ASN A 90 -7.80 -2.25 16.53
C ASN A 90 -6.89 -3.46 16.28
N THR A 91 -5.72 -3.24 15.68
CA THR A 91 -4.72 -4.31 15.51
C THR A 91 -4.27 -4.89 16.84
N LEU A 92 -3.90 -4.07 17.82
CA LEU A 92 -3.44 -4.55 19.13
C LEU A 92 -4.57 -5.26 19.88
N ASP A 93 -5.74 -4.66 19.88
CA ASP A 93 -6.90 -5.17 20.59
C ASP A 93 -7.36 -6.54 20.10
N THR A 94 -7.19 -6.84 18.78
CA THR A 94 -7.94 -7.94 18.16
C THR A 94 -7.11 -8.95 17.37
N THR A 95 -5.91 -8.60 16.90
CA THR A 95 -5.18 -9.43 15.91
C THR A 95 -3.83 -9.94 16.37
N VAL A 96 -3.24 -9.38 17.42
CA VAL A 96 -1.91 -9.71 17.90
C VAL A 96 -1.91 -10.99 18.72
N ASN A 97 -1.06 -11.96 18.34
CA ASN A 97 -0.76 -13.13 19.14
C ASN A 97 0.74 -13.07 19.51
N PHE A 98 1.02 -12.45 20.65
CA PHE A 98 2.39 -12.26 21.14
C PHE A 98 2.85 -13.46 21.98
N SER A 99 4.05 -13.92 21.73
CA SER A 99 4.70 -15.03 22.45
C SER A 99 6.22 -14.87 22.39
N GLU A 100 6.92 -15.82 22.96
CA GLU A 100 8.37 -15.99 22.82
C GLU A 100 8.67 -17.29 22.07
N ASP A 101 9.76 -17.31 21.30
CA ASP A 101 10.28 -18.50 20.66
C ASP A 101 11.00 -19.42 21.69
N GLU A 102 11.49 -20.57 21.24
CA GLU A 102 12.23 -21.53 22.08
C GLU A 102 13.54 -20.99 22.69
N ASN A 103 14.05 -19.88 22.17
CA ASN A 103 15.25 -19.19 22.65
C ASN A 103 14.91 -17.98 23.55
N GLY A 104 13.63 -17.71 23.78
CA GLY A 104 13.16 -16.57 24.55
C GLY A 104 13.15 -15.25 23.78
N ASN A 105 13.25 -15.28 22.44
CA ASN A 105 13.11 -14.08 21.63
C ASN A 105 11.62 -13.78 21.38
N PRO A 106 11.24 -12.51 21.25
CA PRO A 106 9.88 -12.14 20.84
C PRO A 106 9.46 -12.81 19.53
N ASP A 107 8.23 -13.32 19.50
CA ASP A 107 7.59 -13.94 18.33
C ASP A 107 6.12 -13.50 18.27
N THR A 108 5.77 -12.69 17.28
CA THR A 108 4.44 -12.11 17.17
C THR A 108 3.77 -12.53 15.86
N PHE A 109 2.62 -13.18 15.99
CA PHE A 109 1.78 -13.56 14.87
C PHE A 109 0.59 -12.60 14.79
N VAL A 110 0.51 -11.81 13.70
CA VAL A 110 -0.51 -10.79 13.49
C VAL A 110 -1.46 -11.24 12.39
N ILE A 111 -2.73 -11.48 12.73
CA ILE A 111 -3.76 -11.86 11.76
C ILE A 111 -4.37 -10.63 11.06
N THR A 112 -5.03 -10.84 9.91
CA THR A 112 -5.63 -9.72 9.15
C THR A 112 -6.89 -9.15 9.78
N GLY A 113 -7.58 -9.92 10.62
CA GLY A 113 -8.88 -9.64 11.19
C GLY A 113 -9.70 -10.93 11.24
N ASP A 114 -10.73 -11.02 10.42
CA ASP A 114 -11.66 -12.17 10.34
C ASP A 114 -11.02 -13.46 9.75
N ILE A 115 -9.82 -13.39 9.20
CA ILE A 115 -9.05 -14.55 8.72
C ILE A 115 -7.89 -14.83 9.68
N PHE A 116 -7.84 -16.05 10.24
CA PHE A 116 -6.77 -16.47 11.16
C PHE A 116 -5.52 -16.92 10.38
N ALA A 117 -4.94 -15.97 9.68
CA ALA A 117 -3.66 -16.14 8.98
C ALA A 117 -2.88 -14.82 8.96
N MET A 118 -1.55 -14.91 8.79
CA MET A 118 -0.65 -13.76 8.77
C MET A 118 -0.17 -13.50 7.35
N TRP A 119 -0.70 -12.48 6.69
CA TRP A 119 -0.12 -11.93 5.48
C TRP A 119 1.13 -11.11 5.83
N LEU A 120 2.19 -11.25 5.04
CA LEU A 120 3.42 -10.47 5.25
C LEU A 120 3.19 -8.98 5.02
N ARG A 121 2.41 -8.61 4.04
CA ARG A 121 1.94 -7.25 3.76
C ARG A 121 1.17 -6.68 4.94
N ASP A 122 0.06 -7.32 5.29
CA ASP A 122 -0.89 -6.84 6.31
C ASP A 122 -0.21 -6.69 7.67
N SER A 123 0.50 -7.70 8.13
CA SER A 123 1.16 -7.68 9.43
C SER A 123 2.16 -6.53 9.57
N GLY A 124 2.92 -6.25 8.49
CA GLY A 124 3.84 -5.11 8.47
C GLY A 124 3.12 -3.77 8.50
N ALA A 125 2.05 -3.63 7.71
CA ALA A 125 1.27 -2.39 7.62
C ALA A 125 0.45 -2.12 8.90
N GLN A 126 -0.12 -3.18 9.51
CA GLN A 126 -0.93 -3.07 10.73
C GLN A 126 -0.13 -2.59 11.94
N VAL A 127 1.14 -2.98 12.07
CA VAL A 127 1.97 -2.55 13.21
C VAL A 127 2.76 -1.28 12.95
N TRP A 128 2.86 -0.85 11.70
CA TRP A 128 3.63 0.30 11.25
C TRP A 128 3.36 1.61 12.04
N PRO A 129 2.11 2.00 12.35
CA PRO A 129 1.84 3.26 13.04
C PRO A 129 2.38 3.29 14.46
N TYR A 130 2.57 2.13 15.09
CA TYR A 130 3.03 2.03 16.47
C TYR A 130 4.55 2.19 16.62
N LEU A 131 5.31 2.12 15.53
CA LEU A 131 6.76 2.40 15.54
C LEU A 131 7.11 3.75 16.18
N GLN A 132 6.21 4.74 16.06
CA GLN A 132 6.40 6.07 16.65
C GLN A 132 6.26 6.08 18.18
N LEU A 133 5.70 5.03 18.78
CA LEU A 133 5.32 4.97 20.18
C LEU A 133 6.14 3.97 21.00
N MET A 134 7.06 3.22 20.36
CA MET A 134 7.84 2.18 21.04
C MET A 134 8.91 2.71 22.00
N ASP A 135 9.26 4.00 21.90
CA ASP A 135 10.20 4.62 22.84
C ASP A 135 9.54 4.77 24.21
N GLY A 136 10.10 4.07 25.21
CA GLY A 136 9.58 4.07 26.58
C GLY A 136 8.46 3.05 26.83
N ASP A 137 8.16 2.16 25.86
CA ASP A 137 7.27 1.01 26.02
C ASP A 137 7.96 -0.27 25.50
N ASP A 138 8.71 -0.93 26.40
CA ASP A 138 9.48 -2.13 26.05
C ASP A 138 8.56 -3.30 25.61
N HIS A 139 7.32 -3.35 26.11
CA HIS A 139 6.35 -4.37 25.70
C HIS A 139 5.90 -4.16 24.24
N LEU A 140 5.61 -2.92 23.87
CA LEU A 140 5.29 -2.57 22.48
C LEU A 140 6.47 -2.82 21.55
N ARG A 141 7.67 -2.46 21.98
CA ARG A 141 8.92 -2.73 21.23
C ARG A 141 9.10 -4.22 20.98
N ALA A 142 8.94 -5.06 22.01
CA ALA A 142 9.04 -6.51 21.89
C ALA A 142 7.99 -7.10 20.93
N MET A 143 6.77 -6.58 20.93
CA MET A 143 5.72 -6.98 20.00
C MET A 143 6.12 -6.68 18.55
N ILE A 144 6.67 -5.50 18.25
CA ILE A 144 7.12 -5.11 16.91
C ILE A 144 8.34 -5.94 16.49
N GLU A 145 9.32 -6.11 17.39
CA GLU A 145 10.47 -6.99 17.18
C GLU A 145 10.02 -8.41 16.82
N GLY A 146 9.08 -8.96 17.58
CA GLY A 146 8.52 -10.29 17.35
C GLY A 146 7.83 -10.41 15.99
N THR A 147 7.14 -9.35 15.53
CA THR A 147 6.54 -9.31 14.19
C THR A 147 7.61 -9.41 13.10
N ILE A 148 8.69 -8.64 13.22
CA ILE A 148 9.83 -8.64 12.28
C ILE A 148 10.48 -10.03 12.24
N ARG A 149 10.78 -10.62 13.40
CA ARG A 149 11.38 -11.95 13.50
C ARG A 149 10.48 -13.02 12.86
N ARG A 150 9.18 -12.96 13.12
CA ARG A 150 8.20 -13.89 12.51
C ARG A 150 8.16 -13.73 11.00
N GLN A 151 8.17 -12.51 10.47
CA GLN A 151 8.16 -12.26 9.02
C GLN A 151 9.43 -12.83 8.36
N PHE A 152 10.61 -12.63 8.94
CA PHE A 152 11.84 -13.22 8.41
C PHE A 152 11.82 -14.76 8.47
N LYS A 153 11.32 -15.33 9.56
CA LYS A 153 11.10 -16.77 9.67
C LYS A 153 10.18 -17.30 8.56
N CYS A 154 9.07 -16.63 8.28
CA CYS A 154 8.17 -16.98 7.18
C CYS A 154 8.89 -16.99 5.83
N LEU A 155 9.70 -15.97 5.54
CA LEU A 155 10.49 -15.88 4.31
C LEU A 155 11.59 -16.95 4.19
N THR A 156 12.04 -17.54 5.30
CA THR A 156 12.93 -18.72 5.25
C THR A 156 12.18 -20.03 5.01
N ILE A 157 10.89 -20.09 5.34
CA ILE A 157 10.04 -21.26 5.12
C ILE A 157 9.60 -21.34 3.66
N ASP A 158 8.95 -20.29 3.14
CA ASP A 158 8.58 -20.20 1.72
C ASP A 158 8.59 -18.74 1.25
N PRO A 159 9.58 -18.33 0.44
CA PRO A 159 9.64 -16.96 -0.06
C PRO A 159 8.62 -16.66 -1.16
N TYR A 160 7.85 -17.63 -1.64
CA TYR A 160 6.78 -17.42 -2.62
C TYR A 160 5.38 -17.27 -1.99
N ALA A 161 5.24 -17.60 -0.69
CA ALA A 161 3.98 -17.47 0.01
C ALA A 161 3.73 -16.02 0.45
N ASN A 162 2.49 -15.56 0.31
CA ASN A 162 2.04 -14.26 0.81
C ASN A 162 1.46 -14.35 2.22
N ALA A 163 0.89 -15.50 2.60
CA ALA A 163 0.24 -15.70 3.88
C ALA A 163 0.61 -17.02 4.55
N PHE A 164 0.70 -16.99 5.89
CA PHE A 164 1.16 -18.11 6.70
C PHE A 164 0.18 -18.49 7.79
N ASN A 165 0.15 -19.79 8.12
CA ASN A 165 -0.51 -20.33 9.30
C ASN A 165 0.35 -20.07 10.55
N PHE A 166 -0.24 -20.15 11.74
CA PHE A 166 0.49 -20.02 13.00
C PHE A 166 1.61 -21.07 13.15
N GLY A 167 1.38 -22.28 12.60
CA GLY A 167 2.33 -23.40 12.55
C GLY A 167 1.99 -24.34 11.38
N PRO A 168 2.62 -25.50 11.25
CA PRO A 168 2.46 -26.42 10.12
C PRO A 168 1.12 -27.19 10.18
N THR A 169 0.01 -26.49 10.09
CA THR A 169 -1.36 -27.02 10.22
C THR A 169 -2.03 -27.33 8.89
N GLY A 170 -1.54 -26.74 7.78
CA GLY A 170 -2.28 -26.65 6.54
C GLY A 170 -3.51 -25.75 6.67
N GLY A 171 -4.30 -25.65 5.62
CA GLY A 171 -5.48 -24.78 5.57
C GLY A 171 -6.36 -25.07 4.36
N GLU A 172 -7.32 -24.20 4.12
CA GLU A 172 -8.32 -24.33 3.05
C GLU A 172 -7.70 -24.33 1.64
N TRP A 173 -6.57 -23.65 1.46
CA TRP A 173 -5.91 -23.49 0.16
C TRP A 173 -4.84 -24.57 -0.15
N GLN A 174 -4.71 -25.61 0.68
CA GLN A 174 -3.70 -26.67 0.51
C GLN A 174 -3.81 -27.45 -0.80
N ASN A 175 -4.92 -27.35 -1.51
CA ASN A 175 -5.14 -28.02 -2.81
C ASN A 175 -4.88 -27.10 -4.02
N ASP A 176 -4.38 -25.89 -3.82
CA ASP A 176 -3.96 -25.04 -4.93
C ASP A 176 -2.85 -25.69 -5.73
N GLY A 177 -2.85 -25.47 -7.04
CA GLY A 177 -1.87 -26.00 -7.97
C GLY A 177 -0.53 -25.27 -7.91
N THR A 178 0.08 -25.24 -6.73
CA THR A 178 1.41 -24.72 -6.40
C THR A 178 2.08 -25.61 -5.36
N ASP A 179 3.36 -25.38 -5.04
CA ASP A 179 4.12 -26.25 -4.11
C ASP A 179 3.86 -25.80 -2.65
N MET A 180 2.62 -25.97 -2.18
CA MET A 180 2.20 -25.64 -0.81
C MET A 180 2.90 -26.50 0.23
N ASN A 181 3.35 -25.88 1.31
CA ASN A 181 3.72 -26.59 2.55
C ASN A 181 2.69 -26.32 3.66
N LEU A 182 2.77 -27.05 4.78
CA LEU A 182 1.77 -26.93 5.86
C LEU A 182 1.81 -25.60 6.63
N ASN A 183 2.88 -24.82 6.50
CA ASN A 183 2.96 -23.50 7.10
C ASN A 183 2.27 -22.42 6.23
N ASP A 184 2.12 -22.68 4.93
CA ASP A 184 1.51 -21.73 4.02
C ASP A 184 0.00 -21.73 4.22
N HIS A 185 -0.58 -20.56 4.44
CA HIS A 185 -2.01 -20.38 4.36
C HIS A 185 -2.41 -20.16 2.90
N GLU A 186 -1.67 -19.30 2.18
CA GLU A 186 -1.81 -19.04 0.75
C GLU A 186 -0.43 -18.83 0.12
N ARG A 187 -0.25 -19.30 -1.12
CA ARG A 187 1.04 -19.23 -1.82
C ARG A 187 0.94 -18.45 -3.12
N LYS A 188 0.37 -17.25 -3.04
CA LYS A 188 0.33 -16.29 -4.14
C LYS A 188 1.64 -15.47 -4.16
N TRP A 189 2.33 -15.48 -5.30
CA TRP A 189 3.56 -14.71 -5.45
C TRP A 189 3.24 -13.23 -5.67
N GLU A 190 3.64 -12.42 -4.72
CA GLU A 190 3.50 -10.98 -4.67
C GLU A 190 4.84 -10.36 -4.27
N ILE A 191 5.34 -9.40 -5.04
CA ILE A 191 6.61 -8.73 -4.75
C ILE A 191 6.55 -8.00 -3.40
N ASP A 192 5.42 -7.39 -3.07
CA ASP A 192 5.26 -6.61 -1.85
C ASP A 192 5.34 -7.45 -0.57
N SER A 193 5.01 -8.74 -0.63
CA SER A 193 5.22 -9.68 0.48
C SER A 193 6.70 -9.79 0.90
N GLN A 194 7.64 -9.48 0.00
CA GLN A 194 9.07 -9.39 0.32
C GLN A 194 9.46 -8.01 0.86
N CYS A 195 8.74 -6.98 0.45
CA CYS A 195 9.10 -5.58 0.70
C CYS A 195 8.64 -5.07 2.06
N TYR A 196 7.44 -5.45 2.49
CA TYR A 196 6.88 -5.03 3.78
C TYR A 196 7.73 -5.42 4.99
N PRO A 197 8.25 -6.68 5.09
CA PRO A 197 9.17 -7.05 6.16
C PRO A 197 10.43 -6.19 6.22
N ILE A 198 11.02 -5.89 5.06
CA ILE A 198 12.21 -5.03 4.98
C ILE A 198 11.86 -3.60 5.41
N ARG A 199 10.73 -3.06 4.94
CA ARG A 199 10.26 -1.72 5.30
C ARG A 199 10.08 -1.59 6.81
N LEU A 200 9.41 -2.55 7.44
CA LEU A 200 9.16 -2.55 8.89
C LEU A 200 10.48 -2.64 9.67
N ALA A 201 11.34 -3.60 9.33
CA ALA A 201 12.61 -3.81 10.02
C ALA A 201 13.56 -2.61 9.89
N TYR A 202 13.63 -2.02 8.69
CA TYR A 202 14.44 -0.82 8.47
C TYR A 202 14.02 0.33 9.37
N GLU A 203 12.73 0.63 9.43
CA GLU A 203 12.24 1.75 10.24
C GLU A 203 12.32 1.46 11.74
N TYR A 204 12.09 0.20 12.16
CA TYR A 204 12.35 -0.24 13.52
C TYR A 204 13.80 0.06 13.94
N TRP A 205 14.77 -0.36 13.12
CA TRP A 205 16.18 -0.09 13.37
C TRP A 205 16.51 1.41 13.41
N LYS A 206 16.01 2.16 12.43
CA LYS A 206 16.29 3.62 12.37
C LYS A 206 15.78 4.37 13.60
N LYS A 207 14.70 3.90 14.21
CA LYS A 207 14.10 4.53 15.40
C LYS A 207 14.68 4.01 16.71
N SER A 208 14.83 2.71 16.85
CA SER A 208 15.29 2.09 18.10
C SER A 208 16.81 2.01 18.23
N GLY A 209 17.55 1.98 17.13
CA GLY A 209 18.95 1.61 17.09
C GLY A 209 19.22 0.13 17.37
N ASP A 210 18.17 -0.69 17.54
CA ASP A 210 18.29 -2.12 17.84
C ASP A 210 18.63 -2.91 16.58
N GLU A 211 19.76 -3.61 16.61
CA GLU A 211 20.28 -4.42 15.51
C GLU A 211 19.97 -5.92 15.69
N SER A 212 19.36 -6.32 16.80
CA SER A 212 19.19 -7.73 17.20
C SER A 212 18.36 -8.57 16.23
N VAL A 213 17.46 -7.95 15.47
CA VAL A 213 16.62 -8.60 14.47
C VAL A 213 17.39 -8.99 13.18
N PHE A 214 18.59 -8.44 12.97
CA PHE A 214 19.40 -8.67 11.76
C PHE A 214 20.40 -9.80 11.96
N ASP A 215 19.90 -10.91 12.43
CA ASP A 215 20.64 -12.15 12.74
C ASP A 215 20.76 -13.10 11.53
N GLY A 216 21.11 -14.37 11.80
CA GLY A 216 21.21 -15.39 10.76
C GLY A 216 19.90 -15.66 10.02
N THR A 217 18.74 -15.48 10.66
CA THR A 217 17.43 -15.65 10.03
C THR A 217 17.16 -14.53 9.02
N TRP A 218 17.51 -13.30 9.37
CA TRP A 218 17.51 -12.17 8.43
C TRP A 218 18.38 -12.45 7.20
N ILE A 219 19.62 -12.91 7.41
CA ILE A 219 20.53 -13.21 6.29
C ILE A 219 19.94 -14.31 5.38
N ALA A 220 19.40 -15.39 5.96
CA ALA A 220 18.75 -16.45 5.18
C ALA A 220 17.50 -15.95 4.43
N ALA A 221 16.69 -15.07 5.06
CA ALA A 221 15.56 -14.44 4.40
C ALA A 221 16.02 -13.57 3.21
N MET A 222 17.10 -12.79 3.36
CA MET A 222 17.63 -11.98 2.27
C MET A 222 18.18 -12.81 1.11
N ASP A 223 18.83 -13.94 1.40
CA ASP A 223 19.28 -14.87 0.34
C ASP A 223 18.08 -15.42 -0.46
N ASN A 224 16.99 -15.78 0.22
CA ASN A 224 15.76 -16.22 -0.42
C ASN A 224 15.09 -15.11 -1.22
N ILE A 225 14.99 -13.89 -0.66
CA ILE A 225 14.43 -12.71 -1.36
C ILE A 225 15.21 -12.46 -2.65
N LEU A 226 16.53 -12.32 -2.59
CA LEU A 226 17.35 -12.06 -3.78
C LEU A 226 17.18 -13.18 -4.82
N LYS A 227 17.16 -14.45 -4.38
CA LYS A 227 16.96 -15.60 -5.26
C LYS A 227 15.63 -15.51 -6.02
N VAL A 228 14.50 -15.30 -5.31
CA VAL A 228 13.19 -15.29 -5.98
C VAL A 228 12.99 -14.06 -6.83
N LEU A 229 13.51 -12.89 -6.43
CA LEU A 229 13.45 -11.68 -7.25
C LEU A 229 14.23 -11.86 -8.57
N HIS A 230 15.45 -12.43 -8.53
CA HIS A 230 16.23 -12.75 -9.73
C HIS A 230 15.52 -13.79 -10.61
N GLU A 231 14.97 -14.86 -10.02
CA GLU A 231 14.23 -15.87 -10.77
C GLU A 231 13.02 -15.25 -11.49
N GLN A 232 12.31 -14.32 -10.83
CA GLN A 232 11.14 -13.67 -11.37
C GLN A 232 11.44 -12.49 -12.32
N GLN A 233 12.69 -12.12 -12.54
CA GLN A 233 13.06 -11.35 -13.73
C GLN A 233 12.91 -12.16 -15.03
N ARG A 234 12.79 -13.48 -14.91
CA ARG A 234 12.57 -14.44 -16.02
C ARG A 234 13.59 -14.36 -17.16
N LYS A 235 14.81 -13.91 -16.87
CA LYS A 235 15.91 -13.83 -17.86
C LYS A 235 16.32 -15.19 -18.38
N ASP A 236 16.33 -16.20 -17.50
CA ASP A 236 16.78 -17.57 -17.78
C ASP A 236 15.59 -18.55 -17.96
N GLY A 237 14.36 -18.05 -18.12
CA GLY A 237 13.15 -18.85 -18.28
C GLY A 237 12.04 -18.44 -17.33
N ARG A 238 11.00 -19.27 -17.24
CA ARG A 238 9.79 -18.95 -16.46
C ARG A 238 9.96 -19.10 -14.96
N GLY A 239 11.06 -19.70 -14.49
CA GLY A 239 11.26 -20.05 -13.09
C GLY A 239 10.46 -21.26 -12.66
N SER A 240 10.57 -21.58 -11.37
CA SER A 240 9.91 -22.75 -10.75
C SER A 240 8.48 -22.46 -10.29
N TYR A 241 8.15 -21.17 -10.01
CA TYR A 241 6.86 -20.77 -9.48
C TYR A 241 5.75 -20.86 -10.52
N ARG A 242 4.64 -21.46 -10.10
CA ARG A 242 3.36 -21.45 -10.82
C ARG A 242 2.22 -21.51 -9.80
N PHE A 243 1.05 -21.01 -10.21
CA PHE A 243 -0.13 -21.05 -9.35
C PHE A 243 -1.41 -21.26 -10.17
N THR A 244 -2.21 -22.24 -9.78
CA THR A 244 -3.57 -22.42 -10.26
C THR A 244 -4.51 -22.74 -9.10
N ARG A 245 -5.72 -22.20 -9.14
CA ARG A 245 -6.79 -22.47 -8.18
C ARG A 245 -8.04 -22.89 -8.93
N VAL A 246 -8.76 -23.87 -8.41
CA VAL A 246 -10.07 -24.26 -8.93
C VAL A 246 -11.11 -23.26 -8.41
N THR A 247 -11.47 -22.30 -9.23
CA THR A 247 -12.34 -21.19 -8.87
C THR A 247 -13.17 -20.73 -10.06
N SER A 248 -14.31 -20.09 -9.79
CA SER A 248 -15.12 -19.38 -10.81
C SER A 248 -14.61 -17.94 -11.02
N ALA A 249 -13.79 -17.40 -10.11
CA ALA A 249 -13.24 -16.06 -10.18
C ALA A 249 -11.94 -16.07 -11.02
N GLN A 250 -11.97 -15.45 -12.21
CA GLN A 250 -10.81 -15.44 -13.12
C GLN A 250 -9.60 -14.72 -12.57
N TYR A 251 -9.80 -13.76 -11.66
CA TYR A 251 -8.75 -13.01 -10.99
C TYR A 251 -8.09 -13.79 -9.83
N ASP A 252 -8.61 -14.94 -9.46
CA ASP A 252 -8.11 -15.75 -8.33
C ASP A 252 -7.24 -16.94 -8.78
N THR A 253 -6.78 -16.94 -10.03
CA THR A 253 -5.93 -17.98 -10.61
C THR A 253 -5.09 -17.43 -11.76
N LYS A 254 -4.00 -18.12 -12.11
CA LYS A 254 -3.15 -17.73 -13.25
C LYS A 254 -3.44 -18.58 -14.48
N SER A 255 -3.42 -17.93 -15.65
CA SER A 255 -3.49 -18.57 -16.96
C SER A 255 -2.24 -19.39 -17.31
N ASN A 256 -2.25 -20.03 -18.48
CA ASN A 256 -1.08 -20.72 -19.07
C ASN A 256 -0.42 -21.75 -18.13
N GLY A 257 -1.23 -22.57 -17.46
CA GLY A 257 -0.74 -23.60 -16.55
C GLY A 257 -0.12 -23.03 -15.26
N GLY A 258 -0.55 -21.84 -14.87
CA GLY A 258 -0.14 -21.19 -13.65
C GLY A 258 1.02 -20.18 -13.80
N TYR A 259 1.54 -20.01 -15.01
CA TYR A 259 2.67 -19.10 -15.25
C TYR A 259 2.27 -17.65 -15.59
N GLY A 260 0.96 -17.41 -15.83
CA GLY A 260 0.47 -16.11 -16.26
C GLY A 260 0.65 -15.85 -17.76
N ASN A 261 0.38 -14.64 -18.18
CA ASN A 261 0.58 -14.22 -19.57
C ASN A 261 2.06 -14.08 -19.92
N PRO A 262 2.44 -14.24 -21.18
CA PRO A 262 3.83 -14.07 -21.60
C PRO A 262 4.35 -12.67 -21.31
N VAL A 263 5.57 -12.60 -20.79
CA VAL A 263 6.33 -11.35 -20.63
C VAL A 263 7.63 -11.40 -21.45
N LYS A 264 8.10 -10.24 -21.88
CA LYS A 264 9.44 -10.08 -22.44
C LYS A 264 10.37 -9.64 -21.33
N PRO A 265 11.39 -10.45 -20.98
CA PRO A 265 12.38 -10.05 -19.97
C PRO A 265 13.01 -8.70 -20.30
N CYS A 266 12.91 -7.76 -19.38
CA CYS A 266 13.38 -6.38 -19.57
C CYS A 266 14.07 -5.80 -18.33
N GLY A 267 14.31 -6.62 -17.30
CA GLY A 267 14.89 -6.21 -16.03
C GLY A 267 13.85 -6.02 -14.91
N LEU A 268 12.56 -5.89 -15.24
CA LEU A 268 11.47 -5.87 -14.25
C LEU A 268 11.24 -7.26 -13.64
N ILE A 269 10.65 -7.27 -12.46
CA ILE A 269 10.31 -8.47 -11.70
C ILE A 269 8.83 -8.77 -11.90
N VAL A 270 8.50 -10.00 -12.25
CA VAL A 270 7.12 -10.48 -12.34
C VAL A 270 6.50 -10.55 -10.95
N SER A 271 5.31 -9.99 -10.78
CA SER A 271 4.39 -10.26 -9.68
C SER A 271 3.21 -11.03 -10.26
N SER A 272 2.99 -12.25 -9.79
CA SER A 272 1.87 -13.06 -10.31
C SER A 272 0.54 -12.55 -9.79
N PHE A 273 0.55 -11.95 -8.59
CA PHE A 273 -0.62 -11.36 -7.97
C PHE A 273 -0.33 -9.92 -7.54
N ARG A 274 -1.42 -9.18 -7.35
CA ARG A 274 -1.47 -7.81 -6.84
C ARG A 274 -1.55 -7.82 -5.31
N PRO A 275 -1.33 -6.70 -4.64
CA PRO A 275 -1.57 -6.58 -3.19
C PRO A 275 -3.02 -6.86 -2.76
N SER A 276 -3.95 -6.91 -3.69
CA SER A 276 -5.35 -7.33 -3.48
C SER A 276 -5.55 -8.85 -3.53
N ASP A 277 -4.48 -9.64 -3.67
CA ASP A 277 -4.50 -11.08 -3.93
C ASP A 277 -5.08 -11.46 -5.31
N ASP A 278 -5.34 -10.47 -6.18
CA ASP A 278 -5.83 -10.67 -7.54
C ASP A 278 -4.69 -10.95 -8.52
N ALA A 279 -4.92 -11.85 -9.46
CA ALA A 279 -3.97 -12.15 -10.52
C ALA A 279 -3.69 -10.92 -11.40
N THR A 280 -2.42 -10.63 -11.65
CA THR A 280 -2.01 -9.64 -12.64
C THR A 280 -2.44 -10.06 -14.04
N VAL A 281 -2.79 -9.08 -14.87
CA VAL A 281 -3.11 -9.28 -16.30
C VAL A 281 -1.84 -9.18 -17.14
N MET A 282 -1.01 -8.17 -16.86
CA MET A 282 0.35 -8.04 -17.40
C MET A 282 1.30 -8.15 -16.22
N ASP A 283 2.16 -9.18 -16.22
CA ASP A 283 2.77 -9.67 -15.01
C ASP A 283 3.86 -8.76 -14.41
N TYR A 284 4.23 -7.63 -15.05
CA TYR A 284 5.06 -6.60 -14.44
C TYR A 284 4.19 -5.54 -13.77
N LEU A 285 3.91 -5.73 -12.49
CA LEU A 285 3.18 -4.79 -11.63
C LEU A 285 4.11 -3.62 -11.26
N ILE A 286 3.83 -2.43 -11.77
CA ILE A 286 4.72 -1.29 -11.67
C ILE A 286 4.88 -0.76 -10.25
N PRO A 287 3.81 -0.50 -9.46
CA PRO A 287 3.99 0.00 -8.09
C PRO A 287 4.77 -0.98 -7.21
N SER A 288 4.57 -2.30 -7.36
CA SER A 288 5.35 -3.28 -6.58
C SER A 288 6.83 -3.34 -7.02
N ASN A 289 7.14 -3.10 -8.29
CA ASN A 289 8.53 -3.00 -8.74
C ASN A 289 9.22 -1.75 -8.19
N PHE A 290 8.53 -0.60 -8.07
CA PHE A 290 9.05 0.57 -7.37
C PHE A 290 9.31 0.27 -5.90
N PHE A 291 8.38 -0.39 -5.23
CA PHE A 291 8.53 -0.77 -3.82
C PHE A 291 9.69 -1.77 -3.61
N ALA A 292 9.96 -2.67 -4.59
CA ALA A 292 11.14 -3.52 -4.56
C ALA A 292 12.44 -2.72 -4.63
N VAL A 293 12.53 -1.70 -5.48
CA VAL A 293 13.70 -0.81 -5.57
C VAL A 293 13.97 -0.12 -4.24
N THR A 294 12.94 0.47 -3.63
CA THR A 294 13.04 1.15 -2.33
C THR A 294 13.46 0.19 -1.23
N SER A 295 12.85 -1.01 -1.18
CA SER A 295 13.14 -2.02 -0.17
C SER A 295 14.54 -2.61 -0.32
N LEU A 296 15.01 -2.90 -1.53
CA LEU A 296 16.36 -3.39 -1.78
C LEU A 296 17.43 -2.37 -1.38
N ARG A 297 17.20 -1.07 -1.60
CA ARG A 297 18.12 -0.01 -1.16
C ARG A 297 18.20 0.07 0.37
N LYS A 298 17.06 -0.07 1.07
CA LYS A 298 17.00 -0.16 2.54
C LYS A 298 17.73 -1.42 3.06
N ALA A 299 17.48 -2.58 2.44
CA ALA A 299 18.17 -3.81 2.78
C ALA A 299 19.69 -3.70 2.58
N ALA A 300 20.14 -3.07 1.51
CA ALA A 300 21.56 -2.82 1.26
C ALA A 300 22.20 -1.97 2.37
N GLU A 301 21.50 -0.95 2.87
CA GLU A 301 22.00 -0.12 3.98
C GLU A 301 22.12 -0.92 5.27
N ILE A 302 21.13 -1.78 5.59
CA ILE A 302 21.19 -2.68 6.76
C ILE A 302 22.38 -3.64 6.63
N LEU A 303 22.48 -4.35 5.51
CA LEU A 303 23.54 -5.34 5.27
C LEU A 303 24.92 -4.73 5.39
N GLU A 304 25.14 -3.55 4.81
CA GLU A 304 26.43 -2.86 4.88
C GLU A 304 26.73 -2.32 6.28
N THR A 305 25.72 -1.69 6.91
CA THR A 305 25.93 -0.94 8.17
C THR A 305 25.91 -1.86 9.39
N VAL A 306 24.96 -2.80 9.47
CA VAL A 306 24.78 -3.70 10.62
C VAL A 306 25.59 -4.97 10.44
N ASN A 307 25.35 -5.71 9.36
CA ASN A 307 25.97 -7.01 9.15
C ASN A 307 27.40 -6.92 8.64
N LYS A 308 27.89 -5.77 8.17
CA LYS A 308 29.18 -5.58 7.48
C LYS A 308 29.33 -6.47 6.24
N ASP A 309 28.21 -6.85 5.63
CA ASP A 309 28.14 -7.70 4.45
C ASP A 309 28.07 -6.86 3.17
N THR A 310 29.23 -6.43 2.71
CA THR A 310 29.36 -5.57 1.54
C THR A 310 29.00 -6.29 0.22
N GLU A 311 29.11 -7.63 0.19
CA GLU A 311 28.80 -8.42 -1.01
C GLU A 311 27.28 -8.46 -1.23
N ARG A 312 26.49 -8.85 -0.21
CA ARG A 312 25.03 -8.85 -0.30
C ARG A 312 24.47 -7.43 -0.47
N ALA A 313 25.07 -6.44 0.19
CA ALA A 313 24.67 -5.05 0.01
C ALA A 313 24.86 -4.58 -1.44
N ALA A 314 25.99 -4.95 -2.07
CA ALA A 314 26.24 -4.65 -3.49
C ALA A 314 25.25 -5.38 -4.41
N ALA A 315 24.90 -6.64 -4.12
CA ALA A 315 23.91 -7.41 -4.88
C ALA A 315 22.52 -6.75 -4.82
N CYS A 316 22.07 -6.32 -3.63
CA CYS A 316 20.82 -5.57 -3.46
C CYS A 316 20.80 -4.27 -4.26
N ARG A 317 21.88 -3.48 -4.22
CA ARG A 317 21.98 -2.23 -4.99
C ARG A 317 21.95 -2.49 -6.50
N ALA A 318 22.71 -3.48 -6.96
CA ALA A 318 22.77 -3.81 -8.38
C ALA A 318 21.39 -4.23 -8.92
N LEU A 319 20.65 -5.05 -8.18
CA LEU A 319 19.28 -5.43 -8.55
C LEU A 319 18.34 -4.22 -8.51
N ALA A 320 18.43 -3.39 -7.46
CA ALA A 320 17.61 -2.18 -7.35
C ALA A 320 17.85 -1.22 -8.53
N ASP A 321 19.11 -1.01 -8.91
CA ASP A 321 19.45 -0.11 -10.02
C ASP A 321 18.97 -0.68 -11.35
N GLU A 322 19.12 -1.97 -11.61
CA GLU A 322 18.61 -2.62 -12.81
C GLU A 322 17.08 -2.53 -12.92
N VAL A 323 16.35 -2.80 -11.83
CA VAL A 323 14.89 -2.68 -11.81
C VAL A 323 14.46 -1.24 -12.01
N HIS A 324 15.16 -0.28 -11.40
CA HIS A 324 14.86 1.14 -11.57
C HIS A 324 15.06 1.60 -13.04
N GLU A 325 16.17 1.22 -13.69
CA GLU A 325 16.40 1.51 -15.10
C GLU A 325 15.31 0.89 -15.98
N ALA A 326 14.91 -0.35 -15.67
CA ALA A 326 13.83 -1.04 -16.39
C ALA A 326 12.46 -0.34 -16.20
N LEU A 327 12.16 0.17 -14.99
CA LEU A 327 10.97 0.98 -14.72
C LEU A 327 10.96 2.25 -15.56
N MET A 328 12.06 2.99 -15.59
CA MET A 328 12.15 4.22 -16.40
C MET A 328 11.98 3.96 -17.89
N ALA A 329 12.41 2.79 -18.38
CA ALA A 329 12.30 2.41 -19.79
C ALA A 329 10.91 1.87 -20.17
N ASN A 330 10.16 1.25 -19.24
CA ASN A 330 8.96 0.47 -19.60
C ASN A 330 7.68 0.93 -18.91
N ALA A 331 7.75 1.72 -17.81
CA ALA A 331 6.57 2.04 -17.02
C ALA A 331 5.88 3.35 -17.41
N ILE A 332 6.51 4.20 -18.20
CA ILE A 332 6.03 5.56 -18.50
C ILE A 332 5.29 5.59 -19.82
N VAL A 333 4.05 6.09 -19.77
CA VAL A 333 3.15 6.23 -20.92
C VAL A 333 2.84 7.70 -21.15
N GLU A 334 2.86 8.14 -22.43
CA GLU A 334 2.36 9.46 -22.81
C GLU A 334 0.85 9.41 -22.97
N HIS A 335 0.12 9.93 -21.98
CA HIS A 335 -1.34 9.95 -21.98
C HIS A 335 -1.86 11.29 -22.58
N PRO A 336 -2.82 11.27 -23.53
CA PRO A 336 -3.25 12.47 -24.26
C PRO A 336 -3.84 13.58 -23.35
N LYS A 337 -4.41 13.23 -22.20
CA LYS A 337 -5.04 14.17 -21.25
C LYS A 337 -4.11 14.56 -20.10
N TYR A 338 -3.26 13.66 -19.64
CA TYR A 338 -2.48 13.84 -18.43
C TYR A 338 -0.98 14.07 -18.68
N GLY A 339 -0.49 13.88 -19.92
CA GLY A 339 0.94 13.84 -20.24
C GLY A 339 1.60 12.54 -19.77
N LYS A 340 2.85 12.57 -19.38
CA LYS A 340 3.54 11.38 -18.90
C LYS A 340 2.98 10.91 -17.58
N ILE A 341 2.57 9.61 -17.53
CA ILE A 341 2.05 8.94 -16.34
C ILE A 341 2.67 7.55 -16.22
N TYR A 342 2.66 6.96 -15.03
CA TYR A 342 3.02 5.57 -14.82
C TYR A 342 1.85 4.66 -15.18
N ALA A 343 2.15 3.56 -15.87
CA ALA A 343 1.21 2.46 -16.06
C ALA A 343 1.08 1.65 -14.76
N PHE A 344 -0.02 0.93 -14.58
CA PHE A 344 -0.21 0.02 -13.45
C PHE A 344 0.52 -1.31 -13.68
N GLU A 345 0.34 -1.89 -14.87
CA GLU A 345 1.04 -3.11 -15.29
C GLU A 345 1.61 -2.95 -16.70
N CYS A 346 2.66 -3.70 -17.03
CA CYS A 346 3.17 -3.85 -18.39
C CYS A 346 3.67 -5.28 -18.64
N ASP A 347 3.98 -5.61 -19.91
CA ASP A 347 4.42 -6.94 -20.33
C ASP A 347 5.85 -6.99 -20.91
N GLY A 348 6.51 -5.84 -21.02
CA GLY A 348 7.83 -5.71 -21.66
C GLY A 348 7.80 -5.76 -23.21
N PHE A 349 6.66 -6.05 -23.84
CA PHE A 349 6.49 -5.95 -25.30
C PHE A 349 6.02 -4.57 -25.76
N GLY A 350 5.78 -3.65 -24.81
CA GLY A 350 5.30 -2.29 -25.07
C GLY A 350 3.78 -2.15 -24.83
N ASN A 351 3.11 -3.14 -24.26
CA ASN A 351 1.72 -3.01 -23.84
C ASN A 351 1.63 -2.58 -22.38
N HIS A 352 0.60 -1.80 -22.06
CA HIS A 352 0.39 -1.20 -20.75
C HIS A 352 -1.06 -1.31 -20.32
N LEU A 353 -1.29 -1.64 -19.06
CA LEU A 353 -2.60 -1.59 -18.41
C LEU A 353 -2.72 -0.29 -17.62
N MET A 354 -3.73 0.51 -17.99
CA MET A 354 -3.97 1.82 -17.42
C MET A 354 -5.11 1.76 -16.43
N MET A 355 -4.81 1.62 -15.16
CA MET A 355 -5.73 1.60 -14.01
C MET A 355 -4.96 1.92 -12.73
N ASP A 356 -5.61 1.88 -11.61
CA ASP A 356 -5.05 1.69 -10.28
C ASP A 356 -5.96 0.78 -9.47
N ASP A 357 -5.39 0.10 -8.47
CA ASP A 357 -6.07 -0.70 -7.46
C ASP A 357 -5.90 -0.02 -6.10
N ALA A 358 -6.88 -0.16 -5.21
CA ALA A 358 -6.84 0.50 -3.91
C ALA A 358 -5.79 -0.07 -2.96
N ASN A 359 -5.41 -1.34 -3.13
CA ASN A 359 -4.50 -2.03 -2.22
C ASN A 359 -3.06 -1.55 -2.40
N VAL A 360 -2.35 -1.37 -1.28
CA VAL A 360 -1.00 -0.80 -1.25
C VAL A 360 0.05 -1.92 -1.26
N PRO A 361 1.02 -1.87 -2.20
CA PRO A 361 1.41 -0.79 -3.10
C PRO A 361 0.47 -0.56 -4.29
N SER A 362 0.15 0.71 -4.55
CA SER A 362 -0.64 1.18 -5.68
C SER A 362 0.06 2.38 -6.32
N LEU A 363 -0.37 2.80 -7.50
CA LEU A 363 0.17 4.02 -8.12
C LEU A 363 -0.07 5.25 -7.24
N LEU A 364 -1.25 5.34 -6.61
CA LEU A 364 -1.58 6.42 -5.67
C LEU A 364 -0.65 6.42 -4.45
N ALA A 365 -0.30 5.24 -3.93
CA ALA A 365 0.45 5.10 -2.69
C ALA A 365 1.98 5.25 -2.85
N MET A 366 2.52 5.38 -4.06
CA MET A 366 3.98 5.41 -4.29
C MET A 366 4.70 6.47 -3.45
N ALA A 367 4.11 7.67 -3.31
CA ALA A 367 4.72 8.72 -2.48
C ALA A 367 4.62 8.41 -0.97
N TYR A 368 3.57 7.74 -0.51
CA TYR A 368 3.42 7.27 0.87
C TYR A 368 4.48 6.21 1.23
N LEU A 369 4.80 5.31 0.31
CA LEU A 369 5.83 4.28 0.50
C LEU A 369 7.27 4.84 0.38
N GLY A 370 7.42 6.05 -0.13
CA GLY A 370 8.72 6.68 -0.39
C GLY A 370 9.37 6.17 -1.69
N ASP A 371 8.58 5.61 -2.60
CA ASP A 371 9.04 5.06 -3.89
C ASP A 371 9.38 6.17 -4.88
N VAL A 372 8.62 7.25 -4.84
CA VAL A 372 8.84 8.47 -5.63
C VAL A 372 8.62 9.71 -4.76
N PRO A 373 9.27 10.85 -5.07
CA PRO A 373 8.93 12.13 -4.44
C PRO A 373 7.48 12.54 -4.75
N ALA A 374 6.78 13.13 -3.77
CA ALA A 374 5.40 13.59 -3.95
C ALA A 374 5.28 14.72 -5.01
N ASP A 375 6.37 15.44 -5.27
CA ASP A 375 6.46 16.51 -6.28
C ASP A 375 6.99 16.02 -7.64
N ASP A 376 7.27 14.72 -7.81
CA ASP A 376 7.64 14.14 -9.11
C ASP A 376 6.56 14.43 -10.15
N PRO A 377 6.91 15.03 -11.30
CA PRO A 377 5.92 15.46 -12.29
C PRO A 377 5.11 14.30 -12.89
N ILE A 378 5.73 13.12 -13.06
CA ILE A 378 5.06 11.94 -13.62
C ILE A 378 4.09 11.38 -12.58
N TYR A 379 4.52 11.31 -11.31
CA TYR A 379 3.65 10.88 -10.22
C TYR A 379 2.44 11.82 -10.04
N ARG A 380 2.64 13.15 -10.08
CA ARG A 380 1.53 14.12 -9.98
C ARG A 380 0.52 13.95 -11.12
N ASN A 381 0.99 13.73 -12.33
CA ASN A 381 0.12 13.41 -13.46
C ASN A 381 -0.62 12.07 -13.26
N THR A 382 0.11 11.05 -12.77
CA THR A 382 -0.46 9.74 -12.44
C THR A 382 -1.53 9.85 -11.37
N ARG A 383 -1.27 10.61 -10.30
CA ARG A 383 -2.24 10.88 -9.23
C ARG A 383 -3.54 11.51 -9.79
N ARG A 384 -3.43 12.45 -10.72
CA ARG A 384 -4.60 13.05 -11.39
C ARG A 384 -5.36 12.05 -12.25
N PHE A 385 -4.67 11.13 -12.91
CA PHE A 385 -5.28 10.06 -13.70
C PHE A 385 -6.02 9.07 -12.79
N VAL A 386 -5.38 8.53 -11.77
CA VAL A 386 -5.96 7.47 -10.93
C VAL A 386 -7.13 7.95 -10.07
N LEU A 387 -7.18 9.26 -9.75
CA LEU A 387 -8.27 9.93 -9.04
C LEU A 387 -9.31 10.54 -10.00
N SER A 388 -9.52 9.92 -11.14
CA SER A 388 -10.51 10.36 -12.15
C SER A 388 -11.24 9.16 -12.76
N GLU A 389 -12.35 9.41 -13.44
CA GLU A 389 -13.14 8.39 -14.15
C GLU A 389 -12.40 7.78 -15.36
N ASP A 390 -11.22 8.28 -15.72
CA ASP A 390 -10.34 7.62 -16.71
C ASP A 390 -9.63 6.39 -16.11
N ASN A 391 -9.56 6.27 -14.79
CA ASN A 391 -9.25 5.03 -14.10
C ASN A 391 -10.52 4.16 -14.00
N PRO A 392 -10.58 2.97 -14.62
CA PRO A 392 -11.79 2.16 -14.65
C PRO A 392 -12.27 1.67 -13.27
N TYR A 393 -11.40 1.73 -12.25
CA TYR A 393 -11.73 1.36 -10.88
C TYR A 393 -11.89 2.57 -9.94
N PHE A 394 -11.90 3.79 -10.49
CA PHE A 394 -12.36 4.95 -9.73
C PHE A 394 -13.88 5.02 -9.79
N PHE A 395 -14.52 4.85 -8.65
CA PHE A 395 -15.96 4.86 -8.54
C PHE A 395 -16.45 6.14 -7.87
N LYS A 396 -17.56 6.65 -8.38
CA LYS A 396 -18.23 7.84 -7.86
C LYS A 396 -19.72 7.56 -7.72
N GLY A 397 -20.28 7.88 -6.57
CA GLY A 397 -21.68 7.62 -6.27
C GLY A 397 -22.24 8.54 -5.19
N LYS A 398 -23.38 8.17 -4.60
CA LYS A 398 -24.06 9.00 -3.58
C LYS A 398 -23.36 8.95 -2.23
N ALA A 399 -22.77 7.81 -1.86
CA ALA A 399 -22.08 7.65 -0.59
C ALA A 399 -20.68 8.22 -0.60
N GLY A 400 -20.01 8.22 -1.77
CA GLY A 400 -18.64 8.72 -1.88
C GLY A 400 -18.00 8.47 -3.23
N GLU A 401 -16.71 8.81 -3.33
CA GLU A 401 -15.85 8.49 -4.46
C GLU A 401 -14.48 8.02 -4.00
N GLY A 402 -13.87 7.14 -4.77
CA GLY A 402 -12.55 6.59 -4.50
C GLY A 402 -12.22 5.41 -5.41
N ILE A 403 -11.03 4.85 -5.20
CA ILE A 403 -10.56 3.70 -5.99
C ILE A 403 -11.04 2.42 -5.31
N GLY A 404 -11.47 1.46 -6.12
CA GLY A 404 -11.76 0.08 -5.74
C GLY A 404 -10.77 -0.88 -6.36
N GLY A 405 -11.28 -1.97 -6.90
CA GLY A 405 -10.49 -3.00 -7.59
C GLY A 405 -11.39 -4.13 -8.06
N PRO A 406 -10.85 -5.08 -8.82
CA PRO A 406 -11.62 -6.26 -9.25
C PRO A 406 -11.95 -7.21 -8.09
N HIS A 407 -11.16 -7.23 -7.04
CA HIS A 407 -11.23 -8.17 -5.91
C HIS A 407 -12.64 -8.27 -5.30
N ILE A 408 -13.20 -7.14 -4.92
CA ILE A 408 -14.56 -7.07 -4.34
C ILE A 408 -15.62 -6.87 -5.44
N GLY A 409 -15.17 -6.50 -6.65
CA GLY A 409 -16.04 -6.20 -7.76
C GLY A 409 -16.51 -4.75 -7.82
N VAL A 410 -17.22 -4.45 -8.88
CA VAL A 410 -17.76 -3.13 -9.23
C VAL A 410 -19.15 -3.00 -8.60
N PRO A 411 -19.51 -1.92 -7.94
CA PRO A 411 -18.79 -0.65 -7.77
C PRO A 411 -18.45 -0.34 -6.28
N TYR A 412 -17.53 -1.09 -5.73
CA TYR A 412 -17.12 -0.94 -4.33
C TYR A 412 -15.87 -0.09 -4.22
N ILE A 413 -15.87 0.86 -3.26
CA ILE A 413 -14.78 1.77 -2.93
C ILE A 413 -14.07 1.25 -1.67
N TRP A 414 -12.75 1.27 -1.68
CA TRP A 414 -11.96 0.95 -0.49
C TRP A 414 -11.63 2.22 0.29
N PRO A 415 -11.95 2.31 1.59
CA PRO A 415 -11.55 3.43 2.45
C PRO A 415 -10.05 3.70 2.39
N MET A 416 -9.23 2.65 2.20
CA MET A 416 -7.79 2.75 2.02
C MET A 416 -7.39 3.72 0.89
N SER A 417 -8.11 3.75 -0.22
CA SER A 417 -7.83 4.66 -1.32
C SER A 417 -8.11 6.12 -0.97
N ILE A 418 -9.14 6.37 -0.13
CA ILE A 418 -9.46 7.71 0.38
C ILE A 418 -8.39 8.16 1.38
N MET A 419 -7.91 7.25 2.23
CA MET A 419 -6.79 7.51 3.13
C MET A 419 -5.50 7.80 2.36
N MET A 420 -5.17 7.01 1.32
CA MET A 420 -4.00 7.27 0.47
C MET A 420 -4.13 8.60 -0.28
N ARG A 421 -5.34 9.00 -0.71
CA ARG A 421 -5.59 10.32 -1.28
C ARG A 421 -5.22 11.42 -0.29
N ALA A 422 -5.60 11.28 0.98
CA ALA A 422 -5.24 12.24 2.03
C ALA A 422 -3.73 12.22 2.34
N PHE A 423 -3.11 11.05 2.50
CA PHE A 423 -1.68 10.90 2.79
C PHE A 423 -0.78 11.56 1.73
N THR A 424 -1.22 11.55 0.47
CA THR A 424 -0.45 12.03 -0.67
C THR A 424 -0.87 13.43 -1.14
N SER A 425 -1.77 14.09 -0.41
CA SER A 425 -2.23 15.44 -0.72
C SER A 425 -1.42 16.50 0.02
N SER A 426 -1.13 17.60 -0.69
CA SER A 426 -0.63 18.85 -0.08
C SER A 426 -1.75 19.86 0.22
N SER A 427 -2.98 19.58 -0.24
CA SER A 427 -4.14 20.47 -0.09
C SER A 427 -4.91 20.18 1.21
N ASP A 428 -4.98 21.17 2.10
CA ASP A 428 -5.77 21.07 3.32
C ASP A 428 -7.26 20.83 3.04
N ALA A 429 -7.78 21.43 1.96
CA ALA A 429 -9.16 21.21 1.55
C ALA A 429 -9.41 19.75 1.12
N GLU A 430 -8.47 19.14 0.39
CA GLU A 430 -8.58 17.73 -0.02
C GLU A 430 -8.45 16.79 1.18
N ILE A 431 -7.50 17.05 2.09
CA ILE A 431 -7.33 16.25 3.31
C ILE A 431 -8.62 16.29 4.15
N LYS A 432 -9.17 17.48 4.39
CA LYS A 432 -10.43 17.64 5.13
C LYS A 432 -11.56 16.88 4.47
N TRP A 433 -11.73 17.03 3.17
CA TRP A 433 -12.75 16.33 2.38
C TRP A 433 -12.63 14.81 2.50
N CYS A 434 -11.40 14.26 2.48
CA CYS A 434 -11.17 12.83 2.67
C CYS A 434 -11.60 12.36 4.08
N ILE A 435 -11.28 13.13 5.12
CA ILE A 435 -11.69 12.78 6.49
C ILE A 435 -13.21 12.83 6.63
N GLU A 436 -13.88 13.86 6.11
CA GLU A 436 -15.33 13.98 6.12
C GLU A 436 -15.99 12.78 5.40
N MET A 437 -15.43 12.36 4.26
CA MET A 437 -15.91 11.17 3.55
C MET A 437 -15.75 9.89 4.37
N LEU A 438 -14.59 9.67 4.99
CA LEU A 438 -14.35 8.50 5.86
C LEU A 438 -15.31 8.49 7.06
N MET A 439 -15.60 9.66 7.64
CA MET A 439 -16.58 9.77 8.75
C MET A 439 -18.01 9.48 8.32
N CYS A 440 -18.35 9.65 7.03
CA CYS A 440 -19.68 9.39 6.50
C CYS A 440 -19.85 7.98 5.93
N THR A 441 -18.76 7.20 5.79
CA THR A 441 -18.77 5.88 5.15
C THR A 441 -18.45 4.73 6.10
N ASP A 442 -18.39 4.99 7.41
CA ASP A 442 -18.21 3.99 8.46
C ASP A 442 -19.49 3.20 8.79
N ALA A 443 -20.60 3.47 8.11
CA ALA A 443 -21.93 2.87 8.33
C ALA A 443 -22.44 2.97 9.79
N GLY A 444 -21.94 3.93 10.59
CA GLY A 444 -22.27 4.07 12.02
C GLY A 444 -21.63 3.00 12.92
N THR A 445 -20.65 2.27 12.41
CA THR A 445 -19.94 1.23 13.19
C THR A 445 -18.79 1.79 14.01
N GLY A 446 -18.24 2.95 13.63
CA GLY A 446 -17.03 3.51 14.22
C GLY A 446 -15.75 2.84 13.77
N PHE A 447 -15.81 1.99 12.74
CA PHE A 447 -14.69 1.28 12.15
C PHE A 447 -14.61 1.50 10.64
N MET A 448 -13.42 1.30 10.07
CA MET A 448 -13.22 1.16 8.65
C MET A 448 -13.49 -0.28 8.23
N HIS A 449 -14.20 -0.46 7.12
CA HIS A 449 -14.46 -1.74 6.50
C HIS A 449 -13.50 -1.99 5.34
N GLU A 450 -13.45 -3.21 4.80
CA GLU A 450 -12.65 -3.51 3.63
C GLU A 450 -13.06 -2.63 2.43
N SER A 451 -14.35 -2.60 2.12
CA SER A 451 -14.91 -1.75 1.08
C SER A 451 -16.36 -1.38 1.38
N PHE A 452 -16.89 -0.36 0.68
CA PHE A 452 -18.29 0.03 0.74
C PHE A 452 -18.83 0.31 -0.67
N HIS A 453 -20.14 0.08 -0.86
CA HIS A 453 -20.81 0.36 -2.13
C HIS A 453 -20.93 1.86 -2.36
N LYS A 454 -20.55 2.35 -3.55
CA LYS A 454 -20.47 3.79 -3.87
C LYS A 454 -21.76 4.60 -3.66
N ASN A 455 -22.93 3.97 -3.64
CA ASN A 455 -24.22 4.65 -3.44
C ASN A 455 -24.82 4.44 -2.04
N ASP A 456 -24.28 3.50 -1.26
CA ASP A 456 -24.83 3.14 0.04
C ASP A 456 -23.74 2.52 0.93
N ALA A 457 -23.20 3.31 1.83
CA ALA A 457 -22.12 2.88 2.72
C ALA A 457 -22.53 1.78 3.71
N SER A 458 -23.83 1.54 3.92
CA SER A 458 -24.30 0.42 4.74
C SER A 458 -24.08 -0.95 4.11
N HIS A 459 -23.87 -0.97 2.78
CA HIS A 459 -23.45 -2.16 2.04
C HIS A 459 -21.93 -2.19 1.97
N PHE A 460 -21.30 -2.81 2.96
CA PHE A 460 -19.86 -2.96 3.06
C PHE A 460 -19.44 -4.43 3.11
N THR A 461 -18.18 -4.69 2.78
CA THR A 461 -17.55 -6.01 2.87
C THR A 461 -16.66 -6.05 4.10
N ARG A 462 -16.43 -7.22 4.65
CA ARG A 462 -15.61 -7.51 5.83
C ARG A 462 -15.72 -6.43 6.92
N SER A 463 -16.55 -6.68 7.90
CA SER A 463 -16.76 -5.76 9.03
C SER A 463 -15.52 -5.60 9.91
N TRP A 464 -14.56 -6.51 9.80
CA TRP A 464 -13.32 -6.53 10.56
C TRP A 464 -12.12 -6.78 9.65
N PHE A 465 -11.54 -5.70 9.16
CA PHE A 465 -10.29 -5.66 8.39
C PHE A 465 -9.33 -4.70 9.10
N ALA A 466 -8.39 -5.25 9.88
CA ALA A 466 -7.63 -4.49 10.87
C ALA A 466 -6.69 -3.46 10.24
N TRP A 467 -6.11 -3.74 9.06
CA TRP A 467 -5.21 -2.81 8.39
C TRP A 467 -5.86 -1.44 8.16
N GLN A 468 -7.08 -1.40 7.62
CA GLN A 468 -7.73 -0.11 7.32
C GLN A 468 -8.06 0.68 8.59
N ASN A 469 -8.41 -0.01 9.69
CA ASN A 469 -8.62 0.65 10.97
C ASN A 469 -7.33 1.32 11.46
N THR A 470 -6.24 0.58 11.48
CA THR A 470 -4.95 1.12 11.95
C THR A 470 -4.43 2.22 11.02
N LEU A 471 -4.62 2.09 9.70
CA LEU A 471 -4.27 3.11 8.71
C LEU A 471 -5.05 4.42 8.91
N PHE A 472 -6.34 4.35 9.29
CA PHE A 472 -7.11 5.53 9.65
C PHE A 472 -6.51 6.22 10.89
N GLY A 473 -6.13 5.45 11.90
CA GLY A 473 -5.44 5.98 13.08
C GLY A 473 -4.10 6.64 12.75
N GLU A 474 -3.31 6.01 11.86
CA GLU A 474 -2.07 6.58 11.34
C GLU A 474 -2.30 7.93 10.66
N LEU A 475 -3.34 8.02 9.80
CA LEU A 475 -3.67 9.26 9.10
C LEU A 475 -3.99 10.40 10.07
N ILE A 476 -4.80 10.16 11.11
CA ILE A 476 -5.13 11.17 12.11
C ILE A 476 -3.86 11.60 12.87
N CYS A 477 -3.03 10.65 13.31
CA CYS A 477 -1.76 10.96 13.98
C CYS A 477 -0.83 11.79 13.09
N LYS A 478 -0.73 11.45 11.80
CA LYS A 478 0.07 12.19 10.84
C LYS A 478 -0.42 13.64 10.68
N ILE A 479 -1.73 13.84 10.48
CA ILE A 479 -2.30 15.18 10.32
C ILE A 479 -1.99 16.05 11.55
N ILE A 480 -2.08 15.48 12.76
CA ILE A 480 -1.73 16.18 14.01
C ILE A 480 -0.22 16.49 14.05
N SER A 481 0.63 15.52 13.72
CA SER A 481 2.10 15.71 13.74
C SER A 481 2.59 16.71 12.69
N ASP A 482 1.88 16.84 11.58
CA ASP A 482 2.12 17.84 10.52
C ASP A 482 1.66 19.26 10.95
N GLY A 483 1.17 19.45 12.19
CA GLY A 483 0.70 20.72 12.72
C GLY A 483 -0.68 21.15 12.18
N LYS A 484 -1.46 20.23 11.61
CA LYS A 484 -2.76 20.51 10.99
C LYS A 484 -3.96 20.15 11.90
N LEU A 485 -3.80 20.24 13.21
CA LEU A 485 -4.89 19.97 14.16
C LEU A 485 -6.11 20.87 13.94
N ASP A 486 -5.89 22.14 13.58
CA ASP A 486 -6.97 23.07 13.31
C ASP A 486 -7.85 22.65 12.12
N LEU A 487 -7.26 21.94 11.14
CA LEU A 487 -8.00 21.35 10.04
C LEU A 487 -9.01 20.30 10.54
N LEU A 488 -8.55 19.35 11.38
CA LEU A 488 -9.44 18.34 11.98
C LEU A 488 -10.53 18.99 12.84
N ASN A 489 -10.17 20.03 13.58
CA ASN A 489 -11.08 20.76 14.46
C ASN A 489 -12.02 21.73 13.73
N SER A 490 -11.86 21.89 12.42
CA SER A 490 -12.77 22.64 11.54
C SER A 490 -13.86 21.76 10.91
N ILE A 491 -13.87 20.45 11.19
CA ILE A 491 -14.89 19.52 10.70
C ILE A 491 -16.14 19.65 11.56
N GLU A 492 -17.28 19.95 10.95
CA GLU A 492 -18.55 20.26 11.61
C GLU A 492 -19.67 19.24 11.33
N ILE A 493 -19.37 18.07 10.78
CA ILE A 493 -20.34 17.01 10.45
C ILE A 493 -20.52 16.02 11.59
#